data_db0fbaad562e5fd2fe3e4c3b5eb54e02
#
_entry.id   db0fbaad562e5fd2fe3e4c3b5eb54e02
#
_cell.length_a   1.000
_cell.length_b   1.000
_cell.length_c   1.000
_cell.angle_alpha   90.00
_cell.angle_beta   90.00
_cell.angle_gamma   90.00
#
_symmetry.space_group_name_H-M   'P 1'
#
loop_
_entity.id
_entity.type
_entity.pdbx_description
1 polymer ?
#
loop_
_entity_poly.entity_id
_entity_poly.type
_entity_poly.pdbx_seq_one_letter_code
_entity_poly.pdbx_strand_id
1 'polypeptide(L)'
;NDNINFILINNNKKILPTLKSRCLNFKIQLNFDQSIDTINKILDNDIYEILNKDLINYYNTPGQLFNLFKVQEQFDLNLKDISLRDLIFFIIKNKHYKKDLQMNRLIYSLMEFYLRSKISVDDITLINIKDYFLKKINNTKKFNLDEESLLMEFEDKVLNG
;
A
#
# COMPACT_ATOMS: atom_id res chain seq x y z
N ASN A 1 10.28 -14.65 42.80
CA ASN A 1 9.36 -13.87 41.96
C ASN A 1 10.03 -13.73 40.59
N ASP A 2 9.63 -14.59 39.67
CA ASP A 2 10.11 -14.49 38.29
C ASP A 2 9.48 -13.24 37.66
N ASN A 3 10.33 -12.27 37.30
CA ASN A 3 9.90 -11.08 36.58
C ASN A 3 9.50 -11.48 35.16
N ILE A 4 8.21 -11.60 34.90
CA ILE A 4 7.67 -11.89 33.57
C ILE A 4 7.50 -10.56 32.83
N ASN A 5 8.15 -10.42 31.67
CA ASN A 5 8.01 -9.27 30.78
C ASN A 5 7.18 -9.66 29.54
N PHE A 6 6.20 -8.85 29.21
CA PHE A 6 5.39 -9.01 28.00
C PHE A 6 5.75 -7.94 26.98
N ILE A 7 5.97 -8.35 25.72
CA ILE A 7 6.16 -7.46 24.58
C ILE A 7 4.90 -7.52 23.72
N LEU A 8 4.23 -6.36 23.56
CA LEU A 8 3.07 -6.22 22.70
C LEU A 8 3.46 -5.46 21.43
N ILE A 9 3.35 -6.11 20.27
CA ILE A 9 3.60 -5.50 18.97
C ILE A 9 2.26 -5.07 18.39
N ASN A 10 2.15 -3.77 18.04
CA ASN A 10 0.94 -3.20 17.46
C ASN A 10 1.24 -2.39 16.21
N ASN A 11 0.67 -2.80 15.09
CA ASN A 11 0.79 -2.13 13.80
C ASN A 11 -0.34 -1.09 13.65
N ASN A 12 -0.25 0.04 14.35
CA ASN A 12 -1.19 1.17 14.28
C ASN A 12 -2.68 0.83 14.56
N LYS A 13 -2.97 -0.29 15.19
CA LYS A 13 -4.34 -0.61 15.63
C LYS A 13 -4.66 0.12 16.94
N LYS A 14 -5.93 0.41 17.16
CA LYS A 14 -6.40 1.02 18.39
C LYS A 14 -6.19 0.06 19.56
N ILE A 15 -5.37 0.45 20.53
CA ILE A 15 -5.13 -0.29 21.76
C ILE A 15 -6.09 0.21 22.83
N LEU A 16 -6.60 -0.69 23.68
CA LEU A 16 -7.42 -0.34 24.82
C LEU A 16 -6.67 0.65 25.75
N PRO A 17 -7.31 1.75 26.19
CA PRO A 17 -6.67 2.74 27.06
C PRO A 17 -6.09 2.14 28.33
N THR A 18 -6.78 1.13 28.91
CA THR A 18 -6.33 0.40 30.10
C THR A 18 -5.04 -0.39 29.89
N LEU A 19 -4.82 -0.90 28.69
CA LEU A 19 -3.58 -1.60 28.31
C LEU A 19 -2.47 -0.59 28.05
N LYS A 20 -2.78 0.48 27.32
CA LYS A 20 -1.84 1.54 27.00
C LYS A 20 -1.26 2.22 28.25
N SER A 21 -2.07 2.43 29.30
CA SER A 21 -1.63 3.04 30.55
C SER A 21 -0.71 2.16 31.41
N ARG A 22 -0.68 0.86 31.14
CA ARG A 22 0.14 -0.14 31.88
C ARG A 22 1.40 -0.57 31.14
N CYS A 23 1.63 -0.05 29.94
CA CYS A 23 2.77 -0.42 29.10
C CYS A 23 3.68 0.78 28.85
N LEU A 24 4.97 0.52 28.75
CA LEU A 24 5.90 1.47 28.14
C LEU A 24 5.69 1.43 26.63
N ASN A 25 5.40 2.59 26.04
CA ASN A 25 5.12 2.69 24.61
C ASN A 25 6.35 3.18 23.87
N PHE A 26 6.87 2.35 22.99
CA PHE A 26 7.94 2.71 22.05
C PHE A 26 7.36 2.80 20.65
N LYS A 27 7.56 3.94 20.00
CA LYS A 27 7.19 4.12 18.59
C LYS A 27 8.42 3.88 17.73
N ILE A 28 8.44 2.75 17.03
CA ILE A 28 9.52 2.42 16.09
C ILE A 28 9.06 2.85 14.71
N GLN A 29 9.79 3.78 14.11
CA GLN A 29 9.58 4.22 12.73
C GLN A 29 10.87 3.95 11.96
N LEU A 30 10.74 3.20 10.87
CA LEU A 30 11.83 3.05 9.91
C LEU A 30 11.80 4.23 8.95
N ASN A 31 12.97 4.79 8.64
CA ASN A 31 13.12 5.67 7.50
C ASN A 31 13.15 4.85 6.20
N PHE A 32 13.22 5.53 5.05
CA PHE A 32 13.19 4.86 3.76
C PHE A 32 14.36 3.89 3.58
N ASP A 33 15.58 4.33 3.87
CA ASP A 33 16.79 3.51 3.71
C ASP A 33 16.74 2.28 4.62
N GLN A 34 16.33 2.43 5.88
CA GLN A 34 16.12 1.32 6.80
C GLN A 34 15.04 0.33 6.31
N SER A 35 14.00 0.85 5.64
CA SER A 35 12.96 0.00 5.03
C SER A 35 13.52 -0.82 3.88
N ILE A 36 14.33 -0.20 3.01
CA ILE A 36 15.01 -0.89 1.89
C ILE A 36 16.01 -1.91 2.44
N ASP A 37 16.88 -1.53 3.36
CA ASP A 37 17.86 -2.45 3.97
C ASP A 37 17.19 -3.66 4.63
N THR A 38 16.05 -3.42 5.29
CA THR A 38 15.29 -4.48 5.95
C THR A 38 14.71 -5.46 4.94
N ILE A 39 14.07 -4.95 3.87
CA ILE A 39 13.49 -5.83 2.85
C ILE A 39 14.56 -6.60 2.08
N ASN A 40 15.69 -5.96 1.74
CA ASN A 40 16.79 -6.61 1.06
C ASN A 40 17.37 -7.78 1.89
N LYS A 41 17.48 -7.61 3.22
CA LYS A 41 17.88 -8.70 4.13
C LYS A 41 16.83 -9.82 4.21
N ILE A 42 15.55 -9.51 4.13
CA ILE A 42 14.47 -10.52 4.18
C ILE A 42 14.46 -11.35 2.89
N LEU A 43 14.68 -10.70 1.74
CA LEU A 43 14.64 -11.34 0.42
C LEU A 43 15.97 -11.95 0.00
N ASP A 44 17.05 -11.65 0.73
CA ASP A 44 18.44 -11.96 0.37
C ASP A 44 18.78 -11.49 -1.05
N ASN A 45 18.20 -10.36 -1.45
CA ASN A 45 18.37 -9.75 -2.77
C ASN A 45 18.10 -8.24 -2.73
N ASP A 46 18.56 -7.50 -3.74
CA ASP A 46 18.23 -6.09 -3.88
C ASP A 46 16.80 -5.93 -4.44
N ILE A 47 15.95 -5.23 -3.69
CA ILE A 47 14.56 -4.97 -4.10
C ILE A 47 14.48 -4.22 -5.44
N TYR A 48 15.48 -3.41 -5.77
CA TYR A 48 15.55 -2.69 -7.04
C TYR A 48 15.85 -3.59 -8.25
N GLU A 49 16.35 -4.81 -8.01
CA GLU A 49 16.47 -5.83 -9.06
C GLU A 49 15.17 -6.60 -9.28
N ILE A 50 14.26 -6.56 -8.32
CA ILE A 50 12.99 -7.29 -8.33
C ILE A 50 11.83 -6.39 -8.78
N LEU A 51 11.77 -5.17 -8.27
CA LEU A 51 10.67 -4.25 -8.50
C LEU A 51 11.07 -3.07 -9.38
N ASN A 52 10.15 -2.62 -10.24
CA ASN A 52 10.28 -1.36 -10.93
C ASN A 52 10.34 -0.21 -9.93
N LYS A 53 11.21 0.77 -10.17
CA LYS A 53 11.33 1.98 -9.33
C LYS A 53 9.99 2.73 -9.20
N ASP A 54 9.13 2.65 -10.19
CA ASP A 54 7.79 3.24 -10.17
C ASP A 54 6.87 2.64 -9.09
N LEU A 55 7.16 1.43 -8.62
CA LEU A 55 6.40 0.74 -7.57
C LEU A 55 6.91 1.07 -6.16
N ILE A 56 8.09 1.67 -6.05
CA ILE A 56 8.75 1.98 -4.78
C ILE A 56 8.55 3.46 -4.46
N ASN A 57 7.95 3.75 -3.31
CA ASN A 57 7.80 5.10 -2.82
C ASN A 57 8.48 5.31 -1.47
N TYR A 58 8.78 6.56 -1.16
CA TYR A 58 9.48 6.96 0.06
C TYR A 58 8.80 6.52 1.38
N TYR A 59 7.50 6.26 1.33
CA TYR A 59 6.70 5.86 2.51
C TYR A 59 6.48 4.36 2.61
N ASN A 60 7.05 3.56 1.69
CA ASN A 60 6.91 2.12 1.76
C ASN A 60 7.54 1.55 3.03
N THR A 61 6.76 0.73 3.71
CA THR A 61 7.27 -0.13 4.78
C THR A 61 7.83 -1.44 4.19
N PRO A 62 8.74 -2.13 4.90
CA PRO A 62 9.23 -3.44 4.44
C PRO A 62 8.09 -4.43 4.15
N GLY A 63 7.03 -4.40 4.97
CA GLY A 63 5.85 -5.25 4.76
C GLY A 63 5.07 -4.94 3.48
N GLN A 64 5.00 -3.66 3.07
CA GLN A 64 4.38 -3.29 1.79
C GLN A 64 5.20 -3.76 0.60
N LEU A 65 6.52 -3.58 0.64
CA LEU A 65 7.44 -4.08 -0.38
C LEU A 65 7.41 -5.62 -0.47
N PHE A 66 7.34 -6.30 0.66
CA PHE A 66 7.19 -7.76 0.71
C PHE A 66 5.86 -8.22 0.10
N ASN A 67 4.77 -7.47 0.29
CA ASN A 67 3.50 -7.78 -0.36
C ASN A 67 3.57 -7.64 -1.88
N LEU A 68 4.29 -6.65 -2.41
CA LEU A 68 4.53 -6.54 -3.85
C LEU A 68 5.34 -7.75 -4.37
N PHE A 69 6.38 -8.15 -3.67
CA PHE A 69 7.13 -9.35 -4.01
C PHE A 69 6.25 -10.60 -4.05
N LYS A 70 5.34 -10.78 -3.07
CA LYS A 70 4.38 -11.89 -3.09
C LYS A 70 3.43 -11.85 -4.29
N VAL A 71 3.04 -10.66 -4.76
CA VAL A 71 2.23 -10.52 -5.98
C VAL A 71 3.00 -11.02 -7.20
N GLN A 72 4.28 -10.73 -7.30
CA GLN A 72 5.15 -11.26 -8.35
C GLN A 72 5.13 -12.78 -8.36
N GLU A 73 5.35 -13.42 -7.20
CA GLU A 73 5.35 -14.89 -7.10
C GLU A 73 3.98 -15.49 -7.37
N GLN A 74 2.91 -14.89 -6.83
CA GLN A 74 1.55 -15.44 -6.93
C GLN A 74 1.00 -15.43 -8.36
N PHE A 75 1.37 -14.44 -9.16
CA PHE A 75 0.83 -14.24 -10.52
C PHE A 75 1.86 -14.44 -11.62
N ASP A 76 3.07 -14.88 -11.27
CA ASP A 76 4.20 -15.05 -12.19
C ASP A 76 4.44 -13.79 -13.04
N LEU A 77 4.44 -12.62 -12.38
CA LEU A 77 4.61 -11.32 -13.00
C LEU A 77 6.06 -10.86 -12.86
N ASN A 78 6.64 -10.34 -13.93
CA ASN A 78 7.91 -9.62 -13.83
C ASN A 78 7.66 -8.16 -13.41
N LEU A 79 7.60 -7.89 -12.10
CA LEU A 79 7.35 -6.54 -11.58
C LEU A 79 8.50 -5.57 -11.84
N LYS A 80 9.66 -6.02 -12.31
CA LYS A 80 10.75 -5.15 -12.77
C LYS A 80 10.34 -4.31 -13.98
N ASP A 81 9.56 -4.89 -14.89
CA ASP A 81 9.19 -4.30 -16.17
C ASP A 81 7.79 -3.68 -16.17
N ILE A 82 7.01 -3.88 -15.09
CA ILE A 82 5.63 -3.39 -14.98
C ILE A 82 5.62 -2.01 -14.31
N SER A 83 4.93 -1.03 -14.95
CA SER A 83 4.69 0.27 -14.35
C SER A 83 3.63 0.21 -13.24
N LEU A 84 3.61 1.25 -12.37
CA LEU A 84 2.56 1.37 -11.35
C LEU A 84 1.14 1.39 -11.95
N ARG A 85 0.96 2.08 -13.10
CA ARG A 85 -0.30 2.13 -13.84
C ARG A 85 -0.73 0.73 -14.29
N ASP A 86 0.18 0.00 -14.93
CA ASP A 86 -0.13 -1.31 -15.49
C ASP A 86 -0.42 -2.35 -14.40
N LEU A 87 0.27 -2.27 -13.26
CA LEU A 87 -0.02 -3.13 -12.12
C LEU A 87 -1.42 -2.86 -11.54
N ILE A 88 -1.81 -1.60 -11.37
CA ILE A 88 -3.16 -1.24 -10.91
C ILE A 88 -4.19 -1.76 -11.91
N PHE A 89 -3.99 -1.51 -13.19
CA PHE A 89 -4.88 -1.97 -14.26
C PHE A 89 -5.02 -3.50 -14.27
N PHE A 90 -3.91 -4.23 -14.15
CA PHE A 90 -3.90 -5.69 -14.05
C PHE A 90 -4.75 -6.20 -12.88
N ILE A 91 -4.59 -5.61 -11.69
CA ILE A 91 -5.33 -6.02 -10.50
C ILE A 91 -6.84 -5.75 -10.65
N ILE A 92 -7.22 -4.60 -11.22
CA ILE A 92 -8.63 -4.22 -11.43
C ILE A 92 -9.27 -5.13 -12.47
N LYS A 93 -8.67 -5.23 -13.65
CA LYS A 93 -9.23 -5.98 -14.79
C LYS A 93 -9.45 -7.46 -14.48
N ASN A 94 -8.51 -8.07 -13.76
CA ASN A 94 -8.62 -9.48 -13.36
C ASN A 94 -9.36 -9.68 -12.02
N LYS A 95 -9.90 -8.62 -11.43
CA LYS A 95 -10.64 -8.63 -10.15
C LYS A 95 -9.87 -9.29 -9.00
N HIS A 96 -8.52 -9.17 -9.01
CA HIS A 96 -7.67 -9.80 -8.00
C HIS A 96 -7.90 -9.24 -6.59
N TYR A 97 -8.37 -8.01 -6.48
CA TYR A 97 -8.75 -7.38 -5.20
C TYR A 97 -9.87 -8.14 -4.45
N LYS A 98 -10.65 -8.98 -5.15
CA LYS A 98 -11.70 -9.82 -4.53
C LYS A 98 -11.17 -11.12 -3.93
N LYS A 99 -9.93 -11.52 -4.26
CA LYS A 99 -9.38 -12.83 -3.86
C LYS A 99 -9.05 -12.90 -2.39
N ASP A 100 -8.45 -11.85 -1.86
CA ASP A 100 -8.07 -11.80 -0.45
C ASP A 100 -7.97 -10.35 0.07
N LEU A 101 -7.96 -10.22 1.39
CA LEU A 101 -7.89 -8.93 2.07
C LEU A 101 -6.53 -8.21 1.85
N GLN A 102 -5.45 -8.93 1.57
CA GLN A 102 -4.14 -8.33 1.34
C GLN A 102 -4.11 -7.64 -0.02
N MET A 103 -4.64 -8.29 -1.07
CA MET A 103 -4.79 -7.69 -2.40
C MET A 103 -5.71 -6.48 -2.38
N ASN A 104 -6.80 -6.56 -1.62
CA ASN A 104 -7.70 -5.43 -1.43
C ASN A 104 -7.00 -4.23 -0.80
N ARG A 105 -6.22 -4.43 0.26
CA ARG A 105 -5.44 -3.35 0.87
C ARG A 105 -4.33 -2.83 -0.04
N LEU A 106 -3.71 -3.70 -0.81
CA LEU A 106 -2.66 -3.34 -1.75
C LEU A 106 -3.18 -2.43 -2.84
N ILE A 107 -4.31 -2.76 -3.49
CA ILE A 107 -4.86 -1.93 -4.57
C ILE A 107 -5.17 -0.50 -4.11
N TYR A 108 -5.75 -0.33 -2.93
CA TYR A 108 -5.98 1.02 -2.38
C TYR A 108 -4.68 1.78 -2.14
N SER A 109 -3.65 1.12 -1.63
CA SER A 109 -2.34 1.73 -1.40
C SER A 109 -1.68 2.17 -2.71
N LEU A 110 -1.76 1.33 -3.74
CA LEU A 110 -1.24 1.64 -5.07
C LEU A 110 -2.00 2.79 -5.74
N MET A 111 -3.33 2.83 -5.63
CA MET A 111 -4.16 3.92 -6.14
C MET A 111 -3.81 5.25 -5.46
N GLU A 112 -3.71 5.27 -4.13
CA GLU A 112 -3.32 6.47 -3.37
C GLU A 112 -1.92 6.94 -3.77
N PHE A 113 -0.98 6.01 -3.97
CA PHE A 113 0.36 6.33 -4.44
C PHE A 113 0.34 6.90 -5.87
N TYR A 114 -0.40 6.28 -6.78
CA TYR A 114 -0.55 6.76 -8.16
C TYR A 114 -1.08 8.19 -8.20
N LEU A 115 -2.17 8.47 -7.48
CA LEU A 115 -2.75 9.80 -7.38
C LEU A 115 -1.79 10.85 -6.84
N ARG A 116 -0.89 10.47 -5.92
CA ARG A 116 0.07 11.40 -5.31
C ARG A 116 1.32 11.63 -6.17
N SER A 117 1.77 10.61 -6.90
CA SER A 117 3.04 10.64 -7.64
C SER A 117 2.92 11.03 -9.09
N LYS A 118 1.80 10.70 -9.75
CA LYS A 118 1.65 10.88 -11.20
C LYS A 118 0.74 12.05 -11.59
N ILE A 119 -0.07 12.56 -10.66
CA ILE A 119 -0.92 13.72 -10.94
C ILE A 119 -0.15 15.01 -10.62
N SER A 120 0.12 15.79 -11.66
CA SER A 120 0.79 17.10 -11.58
C SER A 120 -0.05 18.09 -10.75
N VAL A 121 0.64 18.95 -10.01
CA VAL A 121 0.02 20.00 -9.18
C VAL A 121 -0.31 21.24 -10.01
N ASP A 122 0.12 21.28 -11.28
CA ASP A 122 0.00 22.45 -12.14
C ASP A 122 -1.36 22.52 -12.89
N ASP A 123 -2.12 21.41 -12.88
CA ASP A 123 -3.42 21.34 -13.55
C ASP A 123 -4.56 21.22 -12.51
N ILE A 124 -5.40 22.25 -12.46
CA ILE A 124 -6.55 22.32 -11.54
C ILE A 124 -7.53 21.15 -11.76
N THR A 125 -7.70 20.70 -12.99
CA THR A 125 -8.58 19.57 -13.33
C THR A 125 -8.06 18.29 -12.71
N LEU A 126 -6.75 18.05 -12.84
CA LEU A 126 -6.09 16.88 -12.25
C LEU A 126 -6.08 16.93 -10.72
N ILE A 127 -5.92 18.11 -10.12
CA ILE A 127 -6.04 18.28 -8.66
C ILE A 127 -7.44 17.88 -8.19
N ASN A 128 -8.49 18.33 -8.88
CA ASN A 128 -9.87 18.00 -8.52
C ASN A 128 -10.13 16.48 -8.64
N ILE A 129 -9.62 15.83 -9.67
CA ILE A 129 -9.70 14.37 -9.84
C ILE A 129 -9.01 13.65 -8.69
N LYS A 130 -7.80 14.08 -8.34
CA LYS A 130 -7.03 13.52 -7.21
C LYS A 130 -7.80 13.62 -5.90
N ASP A 131 -8.30 14.81 -5.56
CA ASP A 131 -9.03 15.05 -4.32
C ASP A 131 -10.34 14.27 -4.27
N TYR A 132 -11.05 14.19 -5.38
CA TYR A 132 -12.24 13.38 -5.53
C TYR A 132 -11.96 11.91 -5.21
N PHE A 133 -10.97 11.31 -5.86
CA PHE A 133 -10.67 9.90 -5.64
C PHE A 133 -10.08 9.61 -4.26
N LEU A 134 -9.23 10.48 -3.70
CA LEU A 134 -8.75 10.31 -2.32
C LEU A 134 -9.89 10.33 -1.30
N LYS A 135 -10.86 11.24 -1.46
CA LYS A 135 -12.07 11.26 -0.61
C LYS A 135 -12.92 10.01 -0.82
N LYS A 136 -13.11 9.58 -2.07
CA LYS A 136 -13.92 8.41 -2.39
C LYS A 136 -13.29 7.12 -1.84
N ILE A 137 -11.96 6.93 -1.97
CA ILE A 137 -11.21 5.82 -1.37
C ILE A 137 -11.42 5.80 0.16
N ASN A 138 -11.24 6.94 0.83
CA ASN A 138 -11.42 7.03 2.27
C ASN A 138 -12.86 6.67 2.69
N ASN A 139 -13.86 7.16 1.97
CA ASN A 139 -15.26 6.88 2.27
C ASN A 139 -15.59 5.39 2.03
N THR A 140 -15.10 4.80 0.94
CA THR A 140 -15.29 3.37 0.65
C THR A 140 -14.71 2.51 1.77
N LYS A 141 -13.48 2.79 2.21
CA LYS A 141 -12.85 2.09 3.33
C LYS A 141 -13.60 2.27 4.66
N LYS A 142 -14.07 3.49 4.95
CA LYS A 142 -14.69 3.83 6.23
C LYS A 142 -16.12 3.31 6.36
N PHE A 143 -16.89 3.36 5.29
CA PHE A 143 -18.31 3.05 5.28
C PHE A 143 -18.64 1.75 4.56
N ASN A 144 -17.62 1.00 4.14
CA ASN A 144 -17.76 -0.26 3.40
C ASN A 144 -18.68 -0.10 2.17
N LEU A 145 -18.44 0.97 1.38
CA LEU A 145 -19.21 1.25 0.17
C LEU A 145 -18.81 0.31 -0.97
N ASP A 146 -19.55 0.39 -2.09
CA ASP A 146 -19.29 -0.43 -3.28
C ASP A 146 -17.90 -0.16 -3.87
N GLU A 147 -17.03 -1.14 -3.68
CA GLU A 147 -15.64 -1.12 -4.10
C GLU A 147 -15.49 -1.28 -5.62
N GLU A 148 -16.34 -2.13 -6.23
CA GLU A 148 -16.27 -2.38 -7.67
C GLU A 148 -16.57 -1.11 -8.46
N SER A 149 -17.58 -0.35 -8.06
CA SER A 149 -17.91 0.95 -8.67
C SER A 149 -16.77 1.97 -8.55
N LEU A 150 -16.08 2.01 -7.39
CA LEU A 150 -14.92 2.88 -7.23
C LEU A 150 -13.77 2.49 -8.19
N LEU A 151 -13.47 1.20 -8.29
CA LEU A 151 -12.34 0.71 -9.08
C LEU A 151 -12.60 0.87 -10.57
N MET A 152 -13.82 0.59 -11.05
CA MET A 152 -14.21 0.82 -12.45
C MET A 152 -14.14 2.31 -12.82
N GLU A 153 -14.62 3.19 -11.96
CA GLU A 153 -14.55 4.63 -12.21
C GLU A 153 -13.10 5.14 -12.20
N PHE A 154 -12.25 4.59 -11.33
CA PHE A 154 -10.82 4.91 -11.30
C PHE A 154 -10.12 4.47 -12.59
N GLU A 155 -10.42 3.26 -13.07
CA GLU A 155 -9.90 2.75 -14.34
C GLU A 155 -10.28 3.68 -15.49
N ASP A 156 -11.56 4.05 -15.58
CA ASP A 156 -12.06 4.87 -16.68
C ASP A 156 -11.48 6.29 -16.66
N LYS A 157 -11.55 6.99 -15.53
CA LYS A 157 -11.21 8.41 -15.44
C LYS A 157 -9.74 8.71 -15.18
N VAL A 158 -8.97 7.76 -14.64
CA VAL A 158 -7.59 7.99 -14.21
C VAL A 158 -6.60 7.17 -14.99
N LEU A 159 -6.92 5.89 -15.27
CA LEU A 159 -6.00 5.05 -16.00
C LEU A 159 -6.19 5.15 -17.52
N ASN A 160 -7.39 5.39 -18.01
CA ASN A 160 -7.72 5.49 -19.44
C ASN A 160 -7.89 6.94 -19.93
N GLY A 161 -8.03 7.90 -19.04
CA GLY A 161 -8.05 9.34 -19.36
C GLY A 161 -6.64 9.88 -19.45
#